data_ef8a0c1ca2cb9e6f98224e982b29c099
#
_entry.id   ef8a0c1ca2cb9e6f98224e982b29c099
#
_cell.length_a   1.000
_cell.length_b   1.000
_cell.length_c   1.000
_cell.angle_alpha   90.00
_cell.angle_beta   90.00
_cell.angle_gamma   90.00
#
_symmetry.space_group_name_H-M   'P 1'
#
loop_
_entity.id
_entity.type
_entity.pdbx_description
1 polymer ?
#
loop_
_entity_poly.entity_id
_entity_poly.type
_entity_poly.pdbx_seq_one_letter_code
_entity_poly.pdbx_strand_id
1 'polypeptide(L)'
;GSTVLGPGGQYWHFASMSLSINVNWERRLCMFPTGFDKDGIMYVDTRFGDYPRYAPAVPGKAGQFRGWMLLSYGKPVTASTVKGEFQPSALTDELTKTFWLAEANDERQWVMIDLEKPAAVSAIQINYHDYQSDMYGRYEGLRHRYVIEGSLDGQNWEILVDRKESYK
;
A
#
# COMPACT_ATOMS: atom_id res chain seq x y z
N GLY A 1 18.41 6.13 9.61
CA GLY A 1 17.16 6.45 10.31
C GLY A 1 17.41 7.27 11.56
N SER A 2 16.35 7.84 12.09
CA SER A 2 16.38 8.61 13.35
C SER A 2 15.21 8.22 14.23
N THR A 3 15.42 8.20 15.53
CA THR A 3 14.35 7.96 16.51
C THR A 3 14.15 9.22 17.32
N VAL A 4 12.89 9.66 17.41
CA VAL A 4 12.50 10.88 18.11
C VAL A 4 11.34 10.62 19.06
N LEU A 5 11.30 11.36 20.16
CA LEU A 5 10.14 11.39 21.03
C LEU A 5 9.10 12.32 20.42
N GLY A 6 7.95 11.77 20.09
CA GLY A 6 6.83 12.53 19.53
C GLY A 6 5.87 13.07 20.58
N PRO A 7 4.86 13.83 20.13
CA PRO A 7 3.78 14.26 21.01
C PRO A 7 3.09 13.06 21.68
N GLY A 8 2.75 13.19 22.95
CA GLY A 8 2.12 12.11 23.73
C GLY A 8 3.06 11.06 24.28
N GLY A 9 4.38 11.27 24.19
CA GLY A 9 5.38 10.39 24.79
C GLY A 9 5.70 9.10 24.01
N GLN A 10 5.15 8.94 22.80
CA GLN A 10 5.46 7.81 21.93
C GLN A 10 6.73 8.09 21.12
N TYR A 11 7.69 7.15 21.13
CA TYR A 11 8.84 7.22 20.25
C TYR A 11 8.47 6.79 18.82
N TRP A 12 9.10 7.45 17.85
CA TRP A 12 8.91 7.19 16.44
C TRP A 12 10.26 7.03 15.76
N HIS A 13 10.38 5.97 14.99
CA HIS A 13 11.54 5.72 14.15
C HIS A 13 11.25 6.13 12.72
N PHE A 14 12.09 6.98 12.16
CA PHE A 14 12.05 7.40 10.78
C PHE A 14 13.12 6.67 10.00
N ALA A 15 12.73 6.05 8.90
CA ALA A 15 13.62 5.35 7.98
C ALA A 15 13.29 5.72 6.54
N SER A 16 14.25 5.52 5.65
CA SER A 16 13.98 5.54 4.21
C SER A 16 13.78 4.11 3.73
N MET A 17 12.75 3.91 2.92
CA MET A 17 12.46 2.64 2.27
C MET A 17 12.58 2.83 0.75
N SER A 18 13.30 1.92 0.07
CA SER A 18 13.29 1.85 -1.37
C SER A 18 12.03 1.12 -1.81
N LEU A 19 11.18 1.76 -2.60
CA LEU A 19 9.95 1.20 -3.14
C LEU A 19 10.07 0.82 -4.61
N SER A 20 11.13 1.29 -5.29
CA SER A 20 11.35 0.99 -6.70
C SER A 20 12.32 -0.17 -6.88
N ILE A 21 12.02 -1.07 -7.82
CA ILE A 21 12.91 -2.15 -8.23
C ILE A 21 13.98 -1.65 -9.21
N ASN A 22 13.62 -0.70 -10.03
CA ASN A 22 14.43 -0.23 -11.14
C ASN A 22 15.34 0.95 -10.77
N VAL A 23 15.04 1.61 -9.65
CA VAL A 23 15.74 2.81 -9.23
C VAL A 23 16.11 2.74 -7.76
N ASN A 24 17.38 2.47 -7.49
CA ASN A 24 17.91 2.39 -6.11
C ASN A 24 17.82 3.71 -5.33
N TRP A 25 17.55 4.81 -6.00
CA TRP A 25 17.50 6.16 -5.42
C TRP A 25 16.08 6.63 -5.10
N GLU A 26 15.05 5.95 -5.59
CA GLU A 26 13.69 6.27 -5.17
C GLU A 26 13.48 5.76 -3.75
N ARG A 27 13.45 6.70 -2.82
CA ARG A 27 13.27 6.42 -1.41
C ARG A 27 12.09 7.20 -0.88
N ARG A 28 11.29 6.54 -0.04
CA ARG A 28 10.20 7.19 0.67
C ARG A 28 10.47 7.17 2.16
N LEU A 29 10.01 8.22 2.82
CA LEU A 29 10.09 8.32 4.28
C LEU A 29 9.02 7.41 4.88
N CYS A 30 9.46 6.52 5.76
CA CYS A 30 8.59 5.69 6.58
C CYS A 30 8.69 6.14 8.03
N MET A 31 7.61 5.99 8.76
CA MET A 31 7.50 6.34 10.16
C MET A 31 6.87 5.19 10.94
N PHE A 32 7.58 4.68 11.92
CA PHE A 32 7.16 3.53 12.71
C PHE A 32 7.10 3.86 14.19
N PRO A 33 6.07 3.43 14.93
CA PRO A 33 6.09 3.47 16.39
C PRO A 33 7.23 2.62 16.90
N THR A 34 7.92 3.13 17.90
CA THR A 34 9.11 2.50 18.47
C THR A 34 8.95 2.38 19.97
N GLY A 35 9.35 1.26 20.51
CA GLY A 35 9.38 0.99 21.95
C GLY A 35 10.79 0.68 22.43
N PHE A 36 10.95 0.75 23.74
CA PHE A 36 12.14 0.28 24.43
C PHE A 36 11.72 -0.72 25.51
N ASP A 37 12.50 -1.76 25.70
CA ASP A 37 12.29 -2.67 26.82
C ASP A 37 12.89 -2.14 28.12
N LYS A 38 12.78 -2.95 29.20
CA LYS A 38 13.32 -2.61 30.51
C LYS A 38 14.85 -2.44 30.55
N ASP A 39 15.55 -3.01 29.58
CA ASP A 39 17.01 -2.96 29.45
C ASP A 39 17.45 -1.85 28.46
N GLY A 40 16.51 -1.04 27.98
CA GLY A 40 16.74 0.06 27.05
C GLY A 40 16.97 -0.38 25.60
N ILE A 41 16.65 -1.62 25.25
CA ILE A 41 16.76 -2.12 23.88
C ILE A 41 15.59 -1.61 23.06
N MET A 42 15.91 -1.00 21.91
CA MET A 42 14.94 -0.44 21.00
C MET A 42 14.29 -1.51 20.11
N TYR A 43 12.97 -1.47 20.03
CA TYR A 43 12.18 -2.30 19.13
C TYR A 43 11.41 -1.46 18.13
N VAL A 44 11.55 -1.78 16.86
CA VAL A 44 10.78 -1.19 15.76
C VAL A 44 10.09 -2.31 15.02
N ASP A 45 8.76 -2.35 15.05
CA ASP A 45 8.00 -3.33 14.30
C ASP A 45 7.63 -2.76 12.93
N THR A 46 8.30 -3.24 11.89
CA THR A 46 8.09 -2.82 10.51
C THR A 46 7.23 -3.78 9.71
N ARG A 47 6.81 -4.92 10.28
CA ARG A 47 6.03 -5.96 9.57
C ARG A 47 4.68 -5.46 9.07
N PHE A 48 4.12 -4.47 9.76
CA PHE A 48 2.84 -3.87 9.45
C PHE A 48 2.99 -2.38 9.15
N GLY A 49 4.02 -2.01 8.39
CA GLY A 49 4.32 -0.61 8.08
C GLY A 49 3.18 0.12 7.37
N ASP A 50 2.41 -0.60 6.57
CA ASP A 50 1.28 -0.07 5.81
C ASP A 50 -0.05 -0.10 6.58
N TYR A 51 -0.11 -0.70 7.77
CA TYR A 51 -1.33 -0.69 8.57
C TYR A 51 -1.59 0.68 9.19
N PRO A 52 -2.86 1.13 9.21
CA PRO A 52 -3.22 2.41 9.79
C PRO A 52 -2.91 2.47 11.29
N ARG A 53 -2.25 3.54 11.69
CA ARG A 53 -1.98 3.86 13.09
C ARG A 53 -2.45 5.27 13.41
N TYR A 54 -2.74 5.52 14.65
CA TYR A 54 -3.07 6.88 15.07
C TYR A 54 -1.86 7.78 14.95
N ALA A 55 -2.08 8.98 14.40
CA ALA A 55 -1.05 9.99 14.23
C ALA A 55 -0.39 10.39 15.57
N PRO A 56 0.88 10.86 15.55
CA PRO A 56 1.61 11.24 16.77
C PRO A 56 0.88 12.26 17.64
N ALA A 57 0.08 13.14 17.03
CA ALA A 57 -0.63 14.21 17.73
C ALA A 57 -1.95 13.78 18.39
N VAL A 58 -2.38 12.52 18.25
CA VAL A 58 -3.65 12.05 18.85
C VAL A 58 -3.45 11.68 20.31
N PRO A 59 -4.00 12.45 21.27
CA PRO A 59 -3.77 12.21 22.69
C PRO A 59 -4.19 10.79 23.12
N GLY A 60 -3.36 10.11 23.87
CA GLY A 60 -3.63 8.79 24.43
C GLY A 60 -3.69 7.64 23.44
N LYS A 61 -3.56 7.91 22.13
CA LYS A 61 -3.66 6.91 21.07
C LYS A 61 -2.48 6.90 20.10
N ALA A 62 -1.55 7.83 20.24
CA ALA A 62 -0.39 7.98 19.35
C ALA A 62 0.32 6.65 19.11
N GLY A 63 0.49 6.26 17.86
CA GLY A 63 1.16 5.02 17.45
C GLY A 63 0.37 3.72 17.67
N GLN A 64 -0.78 3.78 18.33
CA GLN A 64 -1.61 2.58 18.50
C GLN A 64 -2.12 2.10 17.15
N PHE A 65 -2.15 0.78 17.00
CA PHE A 65 -2.73 0.13 15.83
C PHE A 65 -4.24 0.35 15.79
N ARG A 66 -4.75 0.69 14.61
CA ARG A 66 -6.18 1.00 14.41
C ARG A 66 -7.10 -0.22 14.59
N GLY A 67 -6.54 -1.42 14.51
CA GLY A 67 -7.29 -2.67 14.61
C GLY A 67 -7.78 -3.23 13.27
N TRP A 68 -7.43 -2.59 12.14
CA TRP A 68 -7.77 -3.14 10.82
C TRP A 68 -6.82 -4.29 10.46
N MET A 69 -7.38 -5.31 9.87
CA MET A 69 -6.63 -6.46 9.37
C MET A 69 -6.47 -6.35 7.86
N LEU A 70 -5.34 -6.82 7.33
CA LEU A 70 -5.15 -6.94 5.90
C LEU A 70 -5.98 -8.12 5.37
N LEU A 71 -7.02 -7.81 4.62
CA LEU A 71 -7.95 -8.81 4.10
C LEU A 71 -7.44 -9.48 2.84
N SER A 72 -6.58 -8.79 2.07
CA SER A 72 -6.10 -9.24 0.76
C SER A 72 -4.87 -10.14 0.82
N TYR A 73 -4.15 -10.26 1.95
CA TYR A 73 -2.91 -11.02 2.01
C TYR A 73 -3.09 -12.49 1.59
N GLY A 74 -2.32 -12.90 0.58
CA GLY A 74 -2.33 -14.26 0.05
C GLY A 74 -3.64 -14.67 -0.64
N LYS A 75 -4.53 -13.73 -0.94
CA LYS A 75 -5.82 -14.01 -1.59
C LYS A 75 -5.66 -14.23 -3.10
N PRO A 76 -6.55 -15.04 -3.69
CA PRO A 76 -6.57 -15.25 -5.13
C PRO A 76 -6.76 -13.94 -5.90
N VAL A 77 -5.97 -13.76 -6.94
CA VAL A 77 -6.05 -12.59 -7.83
C VAL A 77 -6.17 -13.05 -9.26
N THR A 78 -7.09 -12.44 -9.99
CA THR A 78 -7.21 -12.56 -11.44
C THR A 78 -7.02 -11.20 -12.09
N ALA A 79 -6.58 -11.17 -13.33
CA ALA A 79 -6.36 -9.94 -14.07
C ALA A 79 -6.77 -10.10 -15.53
N SER A 80 -7.06 -8.99 -16.18
CA SER A 80 -7.41 -8.93 -17.62
C SER A 80 -6.29 -9.45 -18.50
N THR A 81 -5.06 -8.99 -18.24
CA THR A 81 -3.86 -9.37 -19.00
C THR A 81 -2.64 -9.41 -18.07
N VAL A 82 -1.59 -10.09 -18.49
CA VAL A 82 -0.34 -10.21 -17.73
C VAL A 82 0.83 -10.07 -18.68
N LYS A 83 1.71 -9.12 -18.41
CA LYS A 83 2.93 -8.93 -19.20
C LYS A 83 4.08 -9.75 -18.63
N GLY A 84 4.45 -10.80 -19.36
CA GLY A 84 5.61 -11.62 -18.99
C GLY A 84 5.52 -12.25 -17.60
N GLU A 85 6.51 -12.00 -16.76
CA GLU A 85 6.63 -12.58 -15.42
C GLU A 85 5.88 -11.80 -14.33
N PHE A 86 5.28 -10.65 -14.64
CA PHE A 86 4.66 -9.76 -13.66
C PHE A 86 3.25 -10.21 -13.28
N GLN A 87 3.18 -11.24 -12.46
CA GLN A 87 1.96 -11.98 -12.15
C GLN A 87 1.01 -11.24 -11.20
N PRO A 88 -0.32 -11.44 -11.34
CA PRO A 88 -1.32 -10.81 -10.46
C PRO A 88 -1.17 -11.15 -8.98
N SER A 89 -0.64 -12.33 -8.64
CA SER A 89 -0.41 -12.75 -7.25
C SER A 89 0.52 -11.80 -6.48
N ALA A 90 1.34 -11.02 -7.17
CA ALA A 90 2.17 -9.97 -6.59
C ALA A 90 1.38 -8.84 -5.92
N LEU A 91 0.08 -8.73 -6.19
CA LEU A 91 -0.77 -7.70 -5.58
C LEU A 91 -1.19 -8.04 -4.14
N THR A 92 -0.98 -9.28 -3.71
CA THR A 92 -1.41 -9.76 -2.39
C THR A 92 -0.30 -10.45 -1.59
N ASP A 93 0.95 -10.36 -2.04
CA ASP A 93 2.11 -11.03 -1.42
C ASP A 93 2.84 -10.18 -0.36
N GLU A 94 2.46 -8.91 -0.19
CA GLU A 94 3.10 -7.93 0.72
C GLU A 94 4.59 -7.67 0.43
N LEU A 95 5.04 -7.94 -0.77
CA LEU A 95 6.42 -7.68 -1.17
C LEU A 95 6.50 -6.38 -2.00
N THR A 96 7.22 -5.41 -1.51
CA THR A 96 7.36 -4.10 -2.19
C THR A 96 8.16 -4.14 -3.50
N LYS A 97 8.77 -5.26 -3.82
CA LYS A 97 9.58 -5.45 -5.04
C LYS A 97 8.87 -6.23 -6.12
N THR A 98 7.74 -6.82 -5.83
CA THR A 98 6.90 -7.53 -6.78
C THR A 98 5.73 -6.65 -7.20
N PHE A 99 5.25 -6.81 -8.40
CA PHE A 99 4.10 -6.07 -8.91
C PHE A 99 3.46 -6.80 -10.08
N TRP A 100 2.20 -6.52 -10.33
CA TRP A 100 1.53 -6.92 -11.55
C TRP A 100 1.71 -5.85 -12.62
N LEU A 101 1.87 -6.30 -13.87
CA LEU A 101 1.91 -5.43 -15.03
C LEU A 101 0.98 -5.95 -16.11
N ALA A 102 0.09 -5.11 -16.60
CA ALA A 102 -0.75 -5.40 -17.75
C ALA A 102 0.05 -5.34 -19.07
N GLU A 103 -0.42 -6.01 -20.11
CA GLU A 103 0.20 -5.92 -21.45
C GLU A 103 0.07 -4.54 -22.08
N ALA A 104 -1.00 -3.82 -21.75
CA ALA A 104 -1.27 -2.49 -22.25
C ALA A 104 -1.63 -1.53 -21.13
N ASN A 105 -1.46 -0.24 -21.36
CA ASN A 105 -1.92 0.81 -20.46
C ASN A 105 -3.17 1.47 -21.07
N ASP A 106 -4.30 0.79 -20.92
CA ASP A 106 -5.60 1.26 -21.39
C ASP A 106 -6.71 0.96 -20.37
N GLU A 107 -7.90 1.48 -20.61
CA GLU A 107 -9.06 1.37 -19.72
C GLU A 107 -9.67 -0.03 -19.59
N ARG A 108 -9.21 -0.98 -20.39
CA ARG A 108 -9.68 -2.38 -20.37
C ARG A 108 -8.94 -3.24 -19.36
N GLN A 109 -7.92 -2.67 -18.72
CA GLN A 109 -7.13 -3.41 -17.74
C GLN A 109 -7.81 -3.40 -16.37
N TRP A 110 -7.91 -4.56 -15.78
CA TRP A 110 -8.49 -4.73 -14.46
C TRP A 110 -7.79 -5.85 -13.67
N VAL A 111 -7.93 -5.77 -12.37
CA VAL A 111 -7.59 -6.85 -11.43
C VAL A 111 -8.77 -7.09 -10.50
N MET A 112 -8.95 -8.34 -10.12
CA MET A 112 -9.95 -8.75 -9.15
C MET A 112 -9.27 -9.56 -8.05
N ILE A 113 -9.50 -9.17 -6.80
CA ILE A 113 -9.05 -9.89 -5.61
C ILE A 113 -10.27 -10.56 -5.00
N ASP A 114 -10.24 -11.88 -4.90
CA ASP A 114 -11.29 -12.65 -4.24
C ASP A 114 -10.96 -12.78 -2.76
N LEU A 115 -11.76 -12.14 -1.91
CA LEU A 115 -11.60 -12.24 -0.46
C LEU A 115 -12.11 -13.57 0.12
N GLU A 116 -12.65 -14.48 -0.75
CA GLU A 116 -13.18 -15.82 -0.43
C GLU A 116 -14.40 -15.83 0.50
N LYS A 117 -14.74 -14.70 1.07
CA LYS A 117 -15.93 -14.52 1.91
C LYS A 117 -16.30 -13.05 1.99
N PRO A 118 -17.57 -12.74 2.23
CA PRO A 118 -18.00 -11.37 2.47
C PRO A 118 -17.24 -10.75 3.65
N ALA A 119 -16.73 -9.55 3.44
CA ALA A 119 -15.97 -8.82 4.45
C ALA A 119 -16.31 -7.32 4.41
N ALA A 120 -16.27 -6.68 5.57
CA ALA A 120 -16.34 -5.23 5.66
C ALA A 120 -14.97 -4.62 5.33
N VAL A 121 -14.86 -3.96 4.18
CA VAL A 121 -13.65 -3.27 3.74
C VAL A 121 -13.71 -1.82 4.22
N SER A 122 -12.76 -1.42 5.05
CA SER A 122 -12.68 -0.05 5.60
C SER A 122 -11.79 0.88 4.79
N ALA A 123 -10.80 0.35 4.09
CA ALA A 123 -9.87 1.11 3.25
C ALA A 123 -9.24 0.21 2.20
N ILE A 124 -8.81 0.83 1.12
CA ILE A 124 -8.02 0.18 0.06
C ILE A 124 -6.79 1.05 -0.15
N GLN A 125 -5.63 0.43 -0.11
CA GLN A 125 -4.36 1.05 -0.46
C GLN A 125 -3.86 0.47 -1.78
N ILE A 126 -3.51 1.33 -2.72
CA ILE A 126 -2.94 0.94 -4.01
C ILE A 126 -1.54 1.54 -4.09
N ASN A 127 -0.53 0.69 -4.20
CA ASN A 127 0.84 1.08 -4.44
C ASN A 127 1.14 0.92 -5.93
N TYR A 128 1.42 2.02 -6.60
CA TYR A 128 1.77 2.00 -8.02
C TYR A 128 3.27 1.87 -8.20
N HIS A 129 3.66 1.07 -9.18
CA HIS A 129 5.03 0.95 -9.64
C HIS A 129 5.16 1.57 -11.03
N ASP A 130 6.00 2.59 -11.16
CA ASP A 130 6.23 3.29 -12.42
C ASP A 130 7.24 2.50 -13.26
N TYR A 131 6.76 1.43 -13.90
CA TYR A 131 7.58 0.53 -14.69
C TYR A 131 8.20 1.25 -15.90
N GLN A 132 9.52 1.14 -16.04
CA GLN A 132 10.31 1.77 -17.10
C GLN A 132 10.14 3.29 -17.18
N SER A 133 9.67 3.94 -16.12
CA SER A 133 9.69 5.38 -16.01
C SER A 133 11.14 5.88 -15.83
N ASP A 134 11.41 7.06 -16.34
CA ASP A 134 12.70 7.71 -16.10
C ASP A 134 12.85 8.05 -14.61
N MET A 135 14.03 7.83 -14.07
CA MET A 135 14.36 8.10 -12.66
C MET A 135 14.05 9.53 -12.23
N TYR A 136 14.21 10.48 -13.14
CA TYR A 136 13.95 11.90 -12.90
C TYR A 136 12.62 12.36 -13.46
N GLY A 137 11.93 11.48 -14.17
CA GLY A 137 10.73 11.80 -14.93
C GLY A 137 9.46 11.65 -14.16
N ARG A 138 9.17 12.56 -13.25
CA ARG A 138 7.77 12.88 -12.98
C ARG A 138 7.29 13.69 -14.18
N TYR A 139 6.72 13.03 -15.15
CA TYR A 139 6.05 13.72 -16.24
C TYR A 139 4.93 14.55 -15.66
N GLU A 140 4.94 15.86 -15.91
CA GLU A 140 3.80 16.70 -15.60
C GLU A 140 2.57 16.10 -16.30
N GLY A 141 1.53 15.81 -15.53
CA GLY A 141 0.31 15.21 -16.07
C GLY A 141 0.22 13.69 -16.03
N LEU A 142 1.26 12.96 -15.57
CA LEU A 142 1.10 11.53 -15.27
C LEU A 142 0.09 11.36 -14.14
N ARG A 143 -0.96 10.60 -14.40
CA ARG A 143 -2.06 10.40 -13.45
C ARG A 143 -2.46 8.95 -13.44
N HIS A 144 -2.61 8.40 -12.26
CA HIS A 144 -3.24 7.10 -12.09
C HIS A 144 -4.76 7.29 -12.05
N ARG A 145 -5.44 6.71 -13.03
CA ARG A 145 -6.90 6.73 -13.14
C ARG A 145 -7.41 5.34 -12.86
N TYR A 146 -8.44 5.25 -12.03
CA TYR A 146 -9.01 3.95 -11.68
C TYR A 146 -10.45 4.05 -11.22
N VAL A 147 -11.13 2.92 -11.25
CA VAL A 147 -12.40 2.68 -10.59
C VAL A 147 -12.20 1.51 -9.63
N ILE A 148 -12.81 1.59 -8.47
CA ILE A 148 -12.89 0.47 -7.54
C ILE A 148 -14.34 0.04 -7.48
N GLU A 149 -14.56 -1.22 -7.75
CA GLU A 149 -15.87 -1.87 -7.67
C GLU A 149 -15.83 -2.97 -6.62
N GLY A 150 -16.97 -3.24 -6.01
CA GLY A 150 -17.17 -4.32 -5.07
C GLY A 150 -18.32 -5.22 -5.50
N SER A 151 -18.21 -6.51 -5.19
CA SER A 151 -19.26 -7.49 -5.42
C SER A 151 -19.32 -8.51 -4.30
N LEU A 152 -20.51 -9.03 -4.01
CA LEU A 152 -20.71 -10.14 -3.08
C LEU A 152 -20.82 -11.49 -3.79
N ASP A 153 -21.06 -11.51 -5.09
CA ASP A 153 -21.33 -12.71 -5.88
C ASP A 153 -20.42 -12.86 -7.12
N GLY A 154 -19.54 -11.87 -7.37
CA GLY A 154 -18.66 -11.84 -8.53
C GLY A 154 -19.37 -11.58 -9.88
N GLN A 155 -20.67 -11.28 -9.87
CA GLN A 155 -21.48 -11.02 -11.06
C GLN A 155 -22.08 -9.61 -11.07
N ASN A 156 -22.56 -9.17 -9.93
CA ASN A 156 -23.16 -7.86 -9.74
C ASN A 156 -22.15 -6.94 -9.05
N TRP A 157 -21.71 -5.90 -9.76
CA TRP A 157 -20.65 -5.00 -9.29
C TRP A 157 -21.19 -3.60 -9.01
N GLU A 158 -20.80 -3.03 -7.90
CA GLU A 158 -21.13 -1.67 -7.49
C GLU A 158 -19.86 -0.81 -7.46
N ILE A 159 -19.94 0.40 -7.99
CA ILE A 159 -18.83 1.36 -7.95
C ILE A 159 -18.71 1.90 -6.52
N LEU A 160 -17.58 1.64 -5.90
CA LEU A 160 -17.23 2.14 -4.57
C LEU A 160 -16.43 3.44 -4.66
N VAL A 161 -15.55 3.55 -5.64
CA VAL A 161 -14.71 4.73 -5.89
C VAL A 161 -14.54 4.94 -7.38
N ASP A 162 -14.79 6.15 -7.86
CA ASP A 162 -14.47 6.57 -9.22
C ASP A 162 -13.42 7.69 -9.19
N ARG A 163 -12.28 7.43 -9.84
CA ARG A 163 -11.15 8.36 -10.00
C ARG A 163 -10.73 8.53 -11.45
N LYS A 164 -11.64 8.37 -12.39
CA LYS A 164 -11.38 8.56 -13.83
C LYS A 164 -10.99 10.00 -14.16
N GLU A 165 -11.66 10.95 -13.52
CA GLU A 165 -11.47 12.39 -13.74
C GLU A 165 -10.78 13.11 -12.56
N SER A 166 -10.40 12.38 -11.51
CA SER A 166 -9.81 13.00 -10.33
C SER A 166 -8.35 13.37 -10.57
N TYR A 167 -8.00 14.59 -10.22
CA TYR A 167 -6.65 15.15 -10.32
C TYR A 167 -5.99 15.40 -8.95
N LYS A 168 -6.57 14.89 -7.87
CA LYS A 168 -6.07 15.10 -6.51
C LYS A 168 -5.59 13.81 -5.89
#